data_ae0a1255443523983146723c1a9ed8dd
#
_entry.id   ae0a1255443523983146723c1a9ed8dd
#
_cell.length_a   1.000
_cell.length_b   1.000
_cell.length_c   1.000
_cell.angle_alpha   90.00
_cell.angle_beta   90.00
_cell.angle_gamma   90.00
#
_symmetry.space_group_name_H-M   'P 1'
#
loop_
_entity.id
_entity.type
_entity.pdbx_description
1 polymer ?
#
loop_
_entity_poly.entity_id
_entity_poly.type
_entity_poly.pdbx_seq_one_letter_code
_entity_poly.pdbx_strand_id
1 'polypeptide(L)'
;MRRFLVGCIGCVLITSSFCTAFTSAEDADFQRDDVWSKIAAFFQPPKELVDDLGDYRSPLVFDDGRPVRTPEDWQQRRKEILSFWHEALGPWPALIERPAVEVLQTEDREGLLQKKIRLQAAPELEIEGHLLIPPGDEPRPAVLVVYYDAETGAGLNPKSKMRDFGYQLTRRGFVSLSIGWPGGYTQQESPTRQPLSSLAYIAANCYNALANMPEVDPKQVGVVGHSFGGKWAMFASCFYDKFACAAYSDPGIVFDEKRPNVNYWEPWYLGWEAARTRDPGVPSEDNPRTGPYKTLIEKNRDLHELHALMAPRPFLVSGGAEDRPSRWKALNHSIAVNRLLGFENRVAMTNREGHSPTEESNEQLYSFFEYFLKPEPATR
;
A
#
# COMPACT_ATOMS: atom_id res chain seq x y z
N MET A 1 9.97 84.02 43.36
CA MET A 1 10.63 83.23 44.44
C MET A 1 9.76 82.08 44.80
N ARG A 2 10.31 80.98 44.99
CA ARG A 2 9.83 79.64 45.26
C ARG A 2 9.79 78.69 44.00
N ARG A 3 10.84 77.90 43.95
CA ARG A 3 10.99 76.73 43.06
C ARG A 3 10.11 75.60 43.58
N PHE A 4 9.36 74.94 42.70
CA PHE A 4 8.76 73.65 42.96
C PHE A 4 9.45 72.62 42.06
N LEU A 5 10.11 71.72 42.72
CA LEU A 5 10.57 70.42 42.07
C LEU A 5 9.35 69.57 41.85
N VAL A 6 9.20 69.11 40.62
CA VAL A 6 8.29 68.01 40.30
C VAL A 6 9.14 66.77 40.00
N GLY A 7 9.03 65.83 40.89
CA GLY A 7 9.68 64.50 40.70
C GLY A 7 8.93 63.65 39.69
N CYS A 8 9.64 63.23 38.64
CA CYS A 8 9.14 62.22 37.72
C CYS A 8 9.32 60.80 38.35
N ILE A 9 8.19 60.16 38.64
CA ILE A 9 8.15 58.72 38.98
C ILE A 9 8.17 57.96 37.64
N GLY A 10 9.29 57.32 37.33
CA GLY A 10 9.41 56.40 36.20
C GLY A 10 8.68 55.09 36.50
N CYS A 11 7.55 54.86 35.84
CA CYS A 11 6.94 53.53 35.77
C CYS A 11 7.77 52.67 34.84
N VAL A 12 8.54 51.72 35.40
CA VAL A 12 9.15 50.63 34.65
C VAL A 12 8.06 49.58 34.39
N LEU A 13 7.53 49.55 33.19
CA LEU A 13 6.69 48.48 32.70
C LEU A 13 7.61 47.29 32.36
N ILE A 14 7.66 46.31 33.25
CA ILE A 14 8.23 44.97 32.97
C ILE A 14 7.21 44.23 32.10
N THR A 15 7.41 44.25 30.79
CA THR A 15 6.71 43.35 29.88
C THR A 15 7.39 41.99 29.99
N SER A 16 6.83 41.12 30.83
CA SER A 16 7.14 39.70 30.80
C SER A 16 6.61 39.13 29.50
N SER A 17 7.47 39.02 28.46
CA SER A 17 7.23 38.15 27.31
C SER A 17 7.20 36.72 27.82
N PHE A 18 5.99 36.18 27.99
CA PHE A 18 5.81 34.74 28.00
C PHE A 18 6.14 34.23 26.59
N CYS A 19 7.40 33.92 26.36
CA CYS A 19 7.80 33.04 25.29
C CYS A 19 7.32 31.68 25.71
N THR A 20 6.09 31.30 25.32
CA THR A 20 5.69 29.90 25.27
C THR A 20 6.58 29.29 24.21
N ALA A 21 7.68 28.70 24.66
CA ALA A 21 8.39 27.71 23.87
C ALA A 21 7.35 26.63 23.56
N PHE A 22 6.82 26.64 22.36
CA PHE A 22 6.35 25.42 21.74
C PHE A 22 7.59 24.54 21.68
N THR A 23 7.75 23.68 22.65
CA THR A 23 8.56 22.48 22.47
C THR A 23 7.95 21.79 21.24
N SER A 24 8.63 21.93 20.09
CA SER A 24 8.49 20.94 19.02
C SER A 24 8.51 19.60 19.75
N ALA A 25 7.51 18.77 19.51
CA ALA A 25 7.59 17.38 19.90
C ALA A 25 8.93 16.91 19.33
N GLU A 26 9.92 16.74 20.21
CA GLU A 26 11.20 16.17 19.85
C GLU A 26 10.83 14.89 19.13
N ASP A 27 11.31 14.73 17.90
CA ASP A 27 11.34 13.46 17.22
C ASP A 27 11.97 12.50 18.23
N ALA A 28 11.13 11.73 18.92
CA ALA A 28 11.61 10.71 19.84
C ALA A 28 12.54 9.87 19.00
N ASP A 29 13.83 9.81 19.36
CA ASP A 29 14.87 9.15 18.59
C ASP A 29 14.29 7.81 18.12
N PHE A 30 14.02 7.69 16.81
CA PHE A 30 13.43 6.49 16.20
C PHE A 30 14.41 5.36 16.41
N GLN A 31 14.16 4.53 17.42
CA GLN A 31 15.00 3.38 17.75
C GLN A 31 14.56 2.21 16.86
N ARG A 32 15.27 1.99 15.76
CA ARG A 32 14.96 0.92 14.79
C ARG A 32 14.92 -0.46 15.43
N ASP A 33 15.79 -0.72 16.40
CA ASP A 33 15.82 -1.99 17.13
C ASP A 33 14.56 -2.19 17.98
N ASP A 34 14.02 -1.13 18.56
CA ASP A 34 12.75 -1.20 19.31
C ASP A 34 11.57 -1.52 18.39
N VAL A 35 11.54 -0.92 17.20
CA VAL A 35 10.50 -1.24 16.20
C VAL A 35 10.70 -2.65 15.67
N TRP A 36 11.95 -3.08 15.41
CA TRP A 36 12.23 -4.44 15.00
C TRP A 36 11.73 -5.47 16.01
N SER A 37 11.97 -5.22 17.30
CA SER A 37 11.50 -6.12 18.36
C SER A 37 9.99 -6.37 18.34
N LYS A 38 9.21 -5.38 17.87
CA LYS A 38 7.73 -5.48 17.75
C LYS A 38 7.30 -6.28 16.53
N ILE A 39 8.08 -6.27 15.44
CA ILE A 39 7.67 -6.85 14.15
C ILE A 39 8.43 -8.13 13.77
N ALA A 40 9.53 -8.46 14.44
CA ALA A 40 10.37 -9.62 14.09
C ALA A 40 9.58 -10.94 13.97
N ALA A 41 8.60 -11.14 14.86
CA ALA A 41 7.75 -12.33 14.85
C ALA A 41 6.86 -12.43 13.61
N PHE A 42 6.57 -11.32 12.90
CA PHE A 42 5.70 -11.32 11.73
C PHE A 42 6.33 -12.01 10.51
N PHE A 43 7.66 -12.17 10.52
CA PHE A 43 8.42 -12.80 9.44
C PHE A 43 8.63 -14.30 9.64
N GLN A 44 8.06 -14.86 10.68
CA GLN A 44 8.24 -16.26 11.04
C GLN A 44 6.93 -17.04 10.77
N PRO A 45 6.91 -17.96 9.78
CA PRO A 45 5.80 -18.89 9.64
C PRO A 45 5.59 -19.72 10.91
N PRO A 46 4.35 -20.09 11.25
CA PRO A 46 4.09 -21.12 12.25
C PRO A 46 4.90 -22.39 11.96
N LYS A 47 5.38 -23.07 12.99
CA LYS A 47 6.32 -24.23 12.84
C LYS A 47 5.81 -25.30 11.87
N GLU A 48 4.52 -25.57 11.92
CA GLU A 48 3.84 -26.55 11.06
C GLU A 48 3.69 -26.10 9.60
N LEU A 49 3.96 -24.83 9.29
CA LEU A 49 3.85 -24.25 7.96
C LEU A 49 5.21 -23.80 7.39
N VAL A 50 6.29 -23.96 8.14
CA VAL A 50 7.63 -23.62 7.65
C VAL A 50 7.96 -24.49 6.42
N ASP A 51 8.35 -23.82 5.32
CA ASP A 51 8.71 -24.41 4.05
C ASP A 51 7.61 -25.31 3.39
N ASP A 52 6.38 -25.28 3.93
CA ASP A 52 5.22 -25.91 3.27
C ASP A 52 4.76 -25.01 2.11
N LEU A 53 5.01 -25.47 0.89
CA LEU A 53 4.69 -24.75 -0.35
C LEU A 53 3.27 -25.04 -0.85
N GLY A 54 2.53 -25.96 -0.23
CA GLY A 54 1.23 -26.40 -0.70
C GLY A 54 1.27 -26.95 -2.13
N ASP A 55 0.14 -26.85 -2.83
CA ASP A 55 -0.01 -27.33 -4.20
C ASP A 55 0.22 -26.22 -5.25
N TYR A 56 0.85 -25.11 -4.86
CA TYR A 56 1.10 -23.99 -5.75
C TYR A 56 2.26 -24.26 -6.72
N ARG A 57 2.14 -23.74 -7.94
CA ARG A 57 3.22 -23.77 -8.92
C ARG A 57 4.39 -22.91 -8.43
N SER A 58 5.59 -23.47 -8.40
CA SER A 58 6.75 -22.69 -7.93
C SER A 58 7.12 -21.54 -8.87
N PRO A 59 7.28 -20.29 -8.38
CA PRO A 59 7.84 -19.21 -9.16
C PRO A 59 9.32 -19.41 -9.48
N LEU A 60 10.01 -20.34 -8.81
CA LEU A 60 11.39 -20.73 -9.08
C LEU A 60 11.52 -21.82 -10.15
N VAL A 61 10.54 -21.92 -11.02
CA VAL A 61 10.56 -22.77 -12.21
C VAL A 61 10.09 -21.96 -13.40
N PHE A 62 10.87 -21.92 -14.48
CA PHE A 62 10.49 -21.28 -15.74
C PHE A 62 9.26 -21.96 -16.37
N ASP A 63 8.63 -21.31 -17.33
CA ASP A 63 7.47 -21.89 -18.01
C ASP A 63 7.84 -23.11 -18.89
N ASP A 64 9.12 -23.24 -19.28
CA ASP A 64 9.68 -24.39 -19.97
C ASP A 64 10.11 -25.55 -19.04
N GLY A 65 9.92 -25.41 -17.72
CA GLY A 65 10.23 -26.42 -16.72
C GLY A 65 11.66 -26.35 -16.16
N ARG A 66 12.54 -25.48 -16.66
CA ARG A 66 13.89 -25.31 -16.09
C ARG A 66 13.82 -24.69 -14.69
N PRO A 67 14.65 -25.13 -13.73
CA PRO A 67 14.72 -24.52 -12.41
C PRO A 67 15.43 -23.16 -12.46
N VAL A 68 14.95 -22.21 -11.64
CA VAL A 68 15.61 -20.95 -11.33
C VAL A 68 16.57 -21.19 -10.17
N ARG A 69 17.87 -20.97 -10.38
CA ARG A 69 18.94 -21.31 -9.40
C ARG A 69 19.81 -20.14 -9.00
N THR A 70 19.80 -19.07 -9.76
CA THR A 70 20.63 -17.90 -9.51
C THR A 70 19.80 -16.61 -9.49
N PRO A 71 20.32 -15.51 -8.92
CA PRO A 71 19.68 -14.20 -9.04
C PRO A 71 19.43 -13.76 -10.49
N GLU A 72 20.33 -14.12 -11.41
CA GLU A 72 20.20 -13.81 -12.85
C GLU A 72 19.05 -14.62 -13.49
N ASP A 73 18.91 -15.90 -13.15
CA ASP A 73 17.76 -16.72 -13.53
C ASP A 73 16.47 -16.09 -13.03
N TRP A 74 16.47 -15.61 -11.77
CA TRP A 74 15.31 -14.94 -11.21
C TRP A 74 14.93 -13.66 -11.97
N GLN A 75 15.90 -12.87 -12.40
CA GLN A 75 15.62 -11.66 -13.20
C GLN A 75 14.92 -12.02 -14.53
N GLN A 76 15.30 -13.13 -15.15
CA GLN A 76 14.64 -13.61 -16.36
C GLN A 76 13.22 -14.13 -16.04
N ARG A 77 13.10 -14.96 -15.00
CA ARG A 77 11.81 -15.52 -14.58
C ARG A 77 10.83 -14.46 -14.13
N ARG A 78 11.31 -13.45 -13.41
CA ARG A 78 10.50 -12.28 -12.99
C ARG A 78 9.89 -11.56 -14.21
N LYS A 79 10.65 -11.38 -15.27
CA LYS A 79 10.14 -10.80 -16.54
C LYS A 79 9.09 -11.68 -17.20
N GLU A 80 9.32 -12.99 -17.21
CA GLU A 80 8.39 -13.96 -17.76
C GLU A 80 7.05 -13.97 -17.00
N ILE A 81 7.09 -13.98 -15.66
CA ILE A 81 5.89 -13.86 -14.82
C ILE A 81 5.18 -12.53 -15.10
N LEU A 82 5.88 -11.41 -15.04
CA LEU A 82 5.30 -10.08 -15.24
C LEU A 82 4.67 -9.93 -16.63
N SER A 83 5.34 -10.42 -17.66
CA SER A 83 4.85 -10.41 -19.05
C SER A 83 3.55 -11.21 -19.17
N PHE A 84 3.54 -12.44 -18.61
CA PHE A 84 2.34 -13.28 -18.60
C PHE A 84 1.15 -12.58 -17.95
N TRP A 85 1.35 -11.98 -16.76
CA TRP A 85 0.27 -11.30 -16.05
C TRP A 85 -0.20 -10.03 -16.78
N HIS A 86 0.70 -9.25 -17.39
CA HIS A 86 0.30 -8.12 -18.22
C HIS A 86 -0.45 -8.54 -19.48
N GLU A 87 -0.04 -9.62 -20.12
CA GLU A 87 -0.75 -10.16 -21.28
C GLU A 87 -2.15 -10.64 -20.88
N ALA A 88 -2.26 -11.38 -19.78
CA ALA A 88 -3.54 -11.91 -19.29
C ALA A 88 -4.51 -10.79 -18.86
N LEU A 89 -4.01 -9.75 -18.18
CA LEU A 89 -4.85 -8.71 -17.56
C LEU A 89 -4.97 -7.42 -18.41
N GLY A 90 -4.33 -7.40 -19.56
CA GLY A 90 -4.25 -6.24 -20.45
C GLY A 90 -3.03 -5.34 -20.13
N PRO A 91 -2.23 -5.02 -21.16
CA PRO A 91 -1.01 -4.23 -20.99
C PRO A 91 -1.31 -2.80 -20.55
N TRP A 92 -0.39 -2.23 -19.79
CA TRP A 92 -0.46 -0.83 -19.41
C TRP A 92 -0.04 0.09 -20.56
N PRO A 93 -0.66 1.27 -20.71
CA PRO A 93 -0.09 2.35 -21.51
C PRO A 93 1.16 2.90 -20.83
N ALA A 94 1.84 3.83 -21.50
CA ALA A 94 2.97 4.54 -20.89
C ALA A 94 2.52 5.23 -19.59
N LEU A 95 3.35 5.14 -18.56
CA LEU A 95 3.12 5.85 -17.31
C LEU A 95 3.31 7.35 -17.50
N ILE A 96 2.59 8.13 -16.72
CA ILE A 96 2.74 9.58 -16.66
C ILE A 96 3.90 9.87 -15.70
N GLU A 97 5.03 10.33 -16.21
CA GLU A 97 6.22 10.60 -15.39
C GLU A 97 5.98 11.71 -14.35
N ARG A 98 5.24 12.74 -14.76
CA ARG A 98 4.89 13.90 -13.91
C ARG A 98 3.39 14.19 -14.00
N PRO A 99 2.57 13.44 -13.29
CA PRO A 99 1.13 13.68 -13.25
C PRO A 99 0.83 15.09 -12.78
N ALA A 100 -0.11 15.76 -13.43
CA ALA A 100 -0.59 17.07 -12.98
C ALA A 100 -1.32 16.92 -11.63
N VAL A 101 -1.06 17.86 -10.72
CA VAL A 101 -1.71 17.93 -9.40
C VAL A 101 -2.21 19.35 -9.19
N GLU A 102 -3.51 19.49 -8.97
CA GLU A 102 -4.18 20.75 -8.62
C GLU A 102 -4.62 20.69 -7.15
N VAL A 103 -4.32 21.72 -6.38
CA VAL A 103 -4.82 21.86 -4.99
C VAL A 103 -6.17 22.56 -5.03
N LEU A 104 -7.22 21.86 -4.60
CA LEU A 104 -8.60 22.37 -4.58
C LEU A 104 -8.93 23.07 -3.26
N GLN A 105 -8.43 22.53 -2.15
CA GLN A 105 -8.65 23.06 -0.81
C GLN A 105 -7.44 22.76 0.07
N THR A 106 -7.17 23.65 1.01
CA THR A 106 -6.12 23.48 2.03
C THR A 106 -6.70 23.85 3.39
N GLU A 107 -6.42 23.01 4.39
CA GLU A 107 -6.82 23.26 5.77
C GLU A 107 -5.75 22.74 6.74
N ASP A 108 -5.69 23.34 7.94
CA ASP A 108 -4.97 22.75 9.07
C ASP A 108 -5.93 21.84 9.83
N ARG A 109 -5.48 20.61 10.04
CA ARG A 109 -6.21 19.63 10.82
C ARG A 109 -5.31 19.05 11.90
N GLU A 110 -5.46 19.53 13.12
CA GLU A 110 -4.68 19.08 14.28
C GLU A 110 -3.16 19.20 14.07
N GLY A 111 -2.72 20.28 13.39
CA GLY A 111 -1.32 20.54 13.05
C GLY A 111 -0.82 19.80 11.81
N LEU A 112 -1.66 19.05 11.12
CA LEU A 112 -1.36 18.44 9.82
C LEU A 112 -1.88 19.34 8.69
N LEU A 113 -1.08 19.53 7.65
CA LEU A 113 -1.54 20.20 6.45
C LEU A 113 -2.33 19.22 5.59
N GLN A 114 -3.65 19.38 5.56
CA GLN A 114 -4.54 18.56 4.73
C GLN A 114 -4.90 19.33 3.45
N LYS A 115 -4.67 18.72 2.30
CA LYS A 115 -5.03 19.26 0.99
C LYS A 115 -6.00 18.30 0.30
N LYS A 116 -7.16 18.82 -0.15
CA LYS A 116 -7.96 18.15 -1.16
C LYS A 116 -7.33 18.46 -2.51
N ILE A 117 -6.99 17.45 -3.27
CA ILE A 117 -6.31 17.60 -4.56
C ILE A 117 -7.10 16.92 -5.67
N ARG A 118 -6.87 17.39 -6.90
CA ARG A 118 -7.21 16.68 -8.13
C ARG A 118 -5.91 16.31 -8.81
N LEU A 119 -5.76 15.06 -9.21
CA LEU A 119 -4.55 14.56 -9.85
C LEU A 119 -4.86 13.77 -11.12
N GLN A 120 -3.98 13.87 -12.10
CA GLN A 120 -4.03 13.11 -13.33
C GLN A 120 -3.60 11.67 -13.07
N ALA A 121 -4.56 10.76 -12.99
CA ALA A 121 -4.32 9.34 -12.67
C ALA A 121 -4.15 8.45 -13.92
N ALA A 122 -4.63 8.94 -15.09
CA ALA A 122 -4.38 8.35 -16.40
C ALA A 122 -4.45 9.47 -17.46
N PRO A 123 -4.09 9.24 -18.72
CA PRO A 123 -4.08 10.29 -19.76
C PRO A 123 -5.40 11.08 -19.85
N GLU A 124 -6.53 10.41 -19.67
CA GLU A 124 -7.87 11.02 -19.78
C GLU A 124 -8.67 10.90 -18.48
N LEU A 125 -7.98 10.65 -17.35
CA LEU A 125 -8.61 10.47 -16.04
C LEU A 125 -7.97 11.38 -15.00
N GLU A 126 -8.79 12.25 -14.42
CA GLU A 126 -8.47 12.95 -13.19
C GLU A 126 -9.27 12.33 -12.03
N ILE A 127 -8.65 12.21 -10.88
CA ILE A 127 -9.29 11.76 -9.65
C ILE A 127 -9.08 12.77 -8.53
N GLU A 128 -10.01 12.83 -7.60
CA GLU A 128 -9.82 13.60 -6.37
C GLU A 128 -9.25 12.71 -5.27
N GLY A 129 -8.44 13.32 -4.40
CA GLY A 129 -7.83 12.64 -3.26
C GLY A 129 -7.51 13.60 -2.13
N HIS A 130 -7.06 13.04 -1.02
CA HIS A 130 -6.62 13.80 0.14
C HIS A 130 -5.13 13.55 0.39
N LEU A 131 -4.36 14.64 0.30
CA LEU A 131 -2.93 14.66 0.63
C LEU A 131 -2.78 15.23 2.04
N LEU A 132 -2.18 14.45 2.92
CA LEU A 132 -1.90 14.84 4.29
C LEU A 132 -0.39 14.93 4.48
N ILE A 133 0.07 16.05 5.02
CA ILE A 133 1.49 16.36 5.20
C ILE A 133 1.73 16.66 6.67
N PRO A 134 2.67 15.98 7.33
CA PRO A 134 3.05 16.31 8.70
C PRO A 134 3.85 17.62 8.75
N PRO A 135 3.95 18.29 9.91
CA PRO A 135 4.73 19.51 10.05
C PRO A 135 6.23 19.27 9.78
N GLY A 136 6.91 20.29 9.26
CA GLY A 136 8.35 20.31 8.93
C GLY A 136 8.61 20.40 7.44
N ASP A 137 9.84 20.80 7.07
CA ASP A 137 10.22 21.12 5.68
C ASP A 137 11.07 20.05 4.99
N GLU A 138 11.50 19.02 5.74
CA GLU A 138 12.33 17.95 5.20
C GLU A 138 11.51 16.92 4.42
N PRO A 139 12.05 16.36 3.31
CA PRO A 139 11.39 15.26 2.62
C PRO A 139 11.16 14.06 3.54
N ARG A 140 9.96 13.51 3.48
CA ARG A 140 9.48 12.44 4.36
C ARG A 140 9.17 11.16 3.58
N PRO A 141 9.20 10.00 4.23
CA PRO A 141 8.61 8.81 3.65
C PRO A 141 7.13 9.03 3.40
N ALA A 142 6.60 8.40 2.35
CA ALA A 142 5.20 8.56 1.99
C ALA A 142 4.47 7.23 1.86
N VAL A 143 3.13 7.27 2.00
CA VAL A 143 2.28 6.09 1.79
C VAL A 143 1.08 6.46 0.93
N LEU A 144 0.90 5.73 -0.17
CA LEU A 144 -0.32 5.74 -0.95
C LEU A 144 -1.36 4.84 -0.27
N VAL A 145 -2.53 5.40 0.03
CA VAL A 145 -3.66 4.67 0.64
C VAL A 145 -4.77 4.54 -0.38
N VAL A 146 -5.17 3.32 -0.67
CA VAL A 146 -6.16 3.03 -1.71
C VAL A 146 -7.39 2.33 -1.11
N TYR A 147 -8.59 2.83 -1.45
CA TYR A 147 -9.85 2.26 -0.95
C TYR A 147 -11.03 2.57 -1.90
N TYR A 148 -12.26 2.31 -1.48
CA TYR A 148 -13.47 2.68 -2.24
C TYR A 148 -13.64 4.18 -2.39
N ASP A 149 -13.27 4.95 -1.36
CA ASP A 149 -13.34 6.40 -1.30
C ASP A 149 -12.06 6.97 -0.68
N ALA A 150 -11.71 8.20 -1.03
CA ALA A 150 -10.51 8.86 -0.54
C ALA A 150 -10.65 9.34 0.92
N GLU A 151 -11.87 9.60 1.35
CA GLU A 151 -12.21 10.12 2.67
C GLU A 151 -11.87 9.12 3.78
N THR A 152 -12.07 7.82 3.50
CA THR A 152 -11.81 6.75 4.47
C THR A 152 -10.34 6.71 4.88
N GLY A 153 -9.42 6.65 3.93
CA GLY A 153 -7.98 6.61 4.24
C GLY A 153 -7.45 7.91 4.86
N ALA A 154 -8.08 9.04 4.52
CA ALA A 154 -7.79 10.34 5.11
C ALA A 154 -8.40 10.55 6.51
N GLY A 155 -9.18 9.58 7.02
CA GLY A 155 -9.83 9.69 8.33
C GLY A 155 -10.98 10.71 8.36
N LEU A 156 -11.63 10.95 7.23
CA LEU A 156 -12.77 11.86 7.10
C LEU A 156 -14.11 11.10 7.10
N ASN A 157 -14.08 9.78 7.02
CA ASN A 157 -15.26 8.93 7.06
C ASN A 157 -15.47 8.35 8.47
N PRO A 158 -16.39 8.91 9.30
CA PRO A 158 -16.59 8.47 10.69
C PRO A 158 -17.12 7.04 10.83
N LYS A 159 -17.63 6.45 9.74
CA LYS A 159 -18.14 5.07 9.71
C LYS A 159 -17.03 4.04 9.49
N SER A 160 -15.81 4.48 9.17
CA SER A 160 -14.69 3.60 8.80
C SER A 160 -13.43 3.87 9.62
N LYS A 161 -13.56 4.14 10.91
CA LYS A 161 -12.50 4.60 11.80
C LYS A 161 -11.21 3.77 11.77
N MET A 162 -11.30 2.44 11.66
CA MET A 162 -10.12 1.58 11.65
C MET A 162 -9.47 1.45 10.26
N ARG A 163 -9.91 2.22 9.27
CA ARG A 163 -9.38 2.23 7.90
C ARG A 163 -8.74 3.56 7.52
N ASP A 164 -8.57 4.44 8.48
CA ASP A 164 -7.97 5.77 8.37
C ASP A 164 -6.42 5.73 8.32
N PHE A 165 -5.88 4.75 7.59
CA PHE A 165 -4.44 4.46 7.55
C PHE A 165 -3.59 5.68 7.19
N GLY A 166 -4.02 6.50 6.24
CA GLY A 166 -3.30 7.70 5.82
C GLY A 166 -3.21 8.73 6.94
N TYR A 167 -4.34 9.01 7.60
CA TYR A 167 -4.36 9.94 8.73
C TYR A 167 -3.45 9.47 9.87
N GLN A 168 -3.52 8.20 10.25
CA GLN A 168 -2.70 7.64 11.33
C GLN A 168 -1.21 7.59 10.98
N LEU A 169 -0.87 7.28 9.74
CA LEU A 169 0.52 7.32 9.26
C LEU A 169 1.04 8.75 9.20
N THR A 170 0.20 9.74 8.82
CA THR A 170 0.65 11.14 8.80
C THR A 170 0.94 11.66 10.21
N ARG A 171 0.15 11.27 11.21
CA ARG A 171 0.46 11.56 12.62
C ARG A 171 1.77 10.92 13.11
N ARG A 172 2.28 9.94 12.38
CA ARG A 172 3.57 9.25 12.63
C ARG A 172 4.71 9.81 11.78
N GLY A 173 4.50 10.92 11.07
CA GLY A 173 5.52 11.61 10.29
C GLY A 173 5.64 11.18 8.83
N PHE A 174 4.66 10.48 8.27
CA PHE A 174 4.61 10.15 6.85
C PHE A 174 3.80 11.19 6.07
N VAL A 175 4.17 11.48 4.83
CA VAL A 175 3.22 12.06 3.88
C VAL A 175 2.25 10.96 3.45
N SER A 176 0.95 11.22 3.39
CA SER A 176 0.00 10.25 2.86
C SER A 176 -0.88 10.84 1.78
N LEU A 177 -1.12 10.05 0.73
CA LEU A 177 -2.10 10.34 -0.31
C LEU A 177 -3.19 9.27 -0.27
N SER A 178 -4.40 9.67 0.09
CA SER A 178 -5.57 8.80 0.07
C SER A 178 -6.37 9.03 -1.21
N ILE A 179 -6.63 7.95 -1.96
CA ILE A 179 -7.41 7.96 -3.19
C ILE A 179 -8.54 6.94 -3.13
N GLY A 180 -9.61 7.24 -3.86
CA GLY A 180 -10.77 6.37 -4.02
C GLY A 180 -10.82 5.68 -5.38
N TRP A 181 -11.73 4.71 -5.50
CA TRP A 181 -12.02 4.05 -6.76
C TRP A 181 -12.61 5.04 -7.78
N PRO A 182 -12.05 5.10 -9.01
CA PRO A 182 -12.43 6.13 -9.99
C PRO A 182 -13.76 5.85 -10.74
N GLY A 183 -14.57 4.91 -10.28
CA GLY A 183 -15.84 4.59 -10.94
C GLY A 183 -15.69 3.74 -12.20
N GLY A 184 -16.47 4.03 -13.24
CA GLY A 184 -16.55 3.24 -14.47
C GLY A 184 -15.33 3.22 -15.37
N TYR A 185 -14.27 3.98 -15.07
CA TYR A 185 -13.05 4.07 -15.89
C TYR A 185 -12.43 2.71 -16.21
N THR A 186 -12.41 1.82 -15.24
CA THR A 186 -11.73 0.53 -15.37
C THR A 186 -12.38 -0.41 -16.40
N GLN A 187 -13.62 -0.19 -16.76
CA GLN A 187 -14.40 -1.04 -17.67
C GLN A 187 -14.79 -0.35 -18.98
N GLN A 188 -15.12 0.93 -18.94
CA GLN A 188 -15.60 1.68 -20.10
C GLN A 188 -14.48 2.23 -20.95
N GLU A 189 -13.42 2.75 -20.32
CA GLU A 189 -12.34 3.44 -21.00
C GLU A 189 -11.16 2.53 -21.37
N SER A 190 -11.15 1.31 -20.82
CA SER A 190 -10.15 0.30 -21.12
C SER A 190 -10.74 -1.10 -21.21
N PRO A 191 -11.50 -1.39 -22.28
CA PRO A 191 -12.21 -2.66 -22.43
C PRO A 191 -11.31 -3.89 -22.55
N THR A 192 -10.04 -3.69 -22.81
CA THR A 192 -9.04 -4.78 -22.90
C THR A 192 -8.26 -5.01 -21.62
N ARG A 193 -8.49 -4.20 -20.58
CA ARG A 193 -7.75 -4.26 -19.33
C ARG A 193 -8.65 -4.61 -18.17
N GLN A 194 -8.21 -5.57 -17.36
CA GLN A 194 -8.97 -5.96 -16.16
C GLN A 194 -8.98 -4.85 -15.11
N PRO A 195 -10.05 -4.72 -14.32
CA PRO A 195 -10.18 -3.66 -13.32
C PRO A 195 -8.99 -3.55 -12.36
N LEU A 196 -8.50 -4.67 -11.79
CA LEU A 196 -7.32 -4.62 -10.90
C LEU A 196 -6.03 -4.19 -11.61
N SER A 197 -5.85 -4.52 -12.88
CA SER A 197 -4.72 -4.03 -13.69
C SER A 197 -4.83 -2.51 -13.92
N SER A 198 -6.03 -2.01 -14.22
CA SER A 198 -6.29 -0.58 -14.38
C SER A 198 -6.06 0.20 -13.08
N LEU A 199 -6.52 -0.34 -11.95
CA LEU A 199 -6.31 0.26 -10.64
C LEU A 199 -4.82 0.28 -10.25
N ALA A 200 -4.08 -0.78 -10.56
CA ALA A 200 -2.64 -0.82 -10.35
C ALA A 200 -1.90 0.23 -11.20
N TYR A 201 -2.31 0.43 -12.46
CA TYR A 201 -1.81 1.50 -13.32
C TYR A 201 -2.08 2.90 -12.73
N ILE A 202 -3.29 3.14 -12.23
CA ILE A 202 -3.66 4.39 -11.54
C ILE A 202 -2.77 4.60 -10.31
N ALA A 203 -2.57 3.58 -9.50
CA ALA A 203 -1.71 3.68 -8.31
C ALA A 203 -0.24 3.96 -8.68
N ALA A 204 0.26 3.42 -9.80
CA ALA A 204 1.61 3.72 -10.29
C ALA A 204 1.75 5.21 -10.70
N ASN A 205 0.75 5.80 -11.34
CA ASN A 205 0.74 7.23 -11.64
C ASN A 205 0.59 8.08 -10.37
N CYS A 206 -0.20 7.65 -9.39
CA CYS A 206 -0.27 8.32 -8.09
C CYS A 206 1.05 8.25 -7.32
N TYR A 207 1.79 7.13 -7.42
CA TYR A 207 3.16 7.06 -6.94
C TYR A 207 4.04 8.13 -7.60
N ASN A 208 3.98 8.26 -8.94
CA ASN A 208 4.76 9.26 -9.66
C ASN A 208 4.39 10.68 -9.23
N ALA A 209 3.11 10.95 -8.95
CA ALA A 209 2.69 12.23 -8.39
C ALA A 209 3.35 12.49 -7.02
N LEU A 210 3.28 11.53 -6.08
CA LEU A 210 3.94 11.61 -4.79
C LEU A 210 5.45 11.80 -4.91
N ALA A 211 6.11 10.99 -5.73
CA ALA A 211 7.56 11.01 -5.92
C ALA A 211 8.10 12.32 -6.52
N ASN A 212 7.24 13.14 -7.12
CA ASN A 212 7.58 14.47 -7.64
C ASN A 212 7.27 15.62 -6.66
N MET A 213 6.71 15.34 -5.47
CA MET A 213 6.44 16.35 -4.46
C MET A 213 7.69 16.66 -3.64
N PRO A 214 7.97 17.94 -3.33
CA PRO A 214 9.16 18.31 -2.55
C PRO A 214 9.11 17.77 -1.11
N GLU A 215 7.92 17.50 -0.58
CA GLU A 215 7.70 16.96 0.77
C GLU A 215 7.98 15.44 0.88
N VAL A 216 8.28 14.76 -0.25
CA VAL A 216 8.38 13.28 -0.31
C VAL A 216 9.78 12.82 -0.67
N ASP A 217 10.32 11.86 0.09
CA ASP A 217 11.47 11.06 -0.38
C ASP A 217 10.99 10.00 -1.37
N PRO A 218 11.33 10.13 -2.67
CA PRO A 218 10.83 9.22 -3.71
C PRO A 218 11.30 7.77 -3.54
N LYS A 219 12.32 7.52 -2.73
CA LYS A 219 12.82 6.16 -2.47
C LYS A 219 12.06 5.46 -1.34
N GLN A 220 11.23 6.20 -0.60
CA GLN A 220 10.56 5.74 0.61
C GLN A 220 9.04 5.86 0.48
N VAL A 221 8.49 5.37 -0.62
CA VAL A 221 7.04 5.39 -0.88
C VAL A 221 6.48 3.98 -0.77
N GLY A 222 5.55 3.77 0.16
CA GLY A 222 4.81 2.53 0.35
C GLY A 222 3.36 2.62 -0.18
N VAL A 223 2.66 1.48 -0.13
CA VAL A 223 1.23 1.42 -0.47
C VAL A 223 0.47 0.53 0.51
N VAL A 224 -0.74 0.92 0.85
CA VAL A 224 -1.62 0.17 1.76
C VAL A 224 -3.08 0.26 1.34
N GLY A 225 -3.82 -0.80 1.65
CA GLY A 225 -5.27 -0.82 1.54
C GLY A 225 -5.87 -1.98 2.31
N HIS A 226 -7.17 -1.91 2.57
CA HIS A 226 -7.93 -2.95 3.25
C HIS A 226 -8.96 -3.57 2.30
N SER A 227 -9.14 -4.91 2.38
CA SER A 227 -10.15 -5.62 1.59
C SER A 227 -9.98 -5.38 0.09
N PHE A 228 -10.92 -4.73 -0.57
CA PHE A 228 -10.79 -4.26 -1.95
C PHE A 228 -9.53 -3.38 -2.14
N GLY A 229 -9.29 -2.42 -1.26
CA GLY A 229 -8.06 -1.63 -1.27
C GLY A 229 -6.80 -2.47 -1.06
N GLY A 230 -6.88 -3.56 -0.29
CA GLY A 230 -5.79 -4.52 -0.14
C GLY A 230 -5.47 -5.28 -1.43
N LYS A 231 -6.50 -5.66 -2.21
CA LYS A 231 -6.33 -6.21 -3.56
C LYS A 231 -5.64 -5.19 -4.48
N TRP A 232 -6.12 -3.95 -4.44
CA TRP A 232 -5.53 -2.85 -5.21
C TRP A 232 -4.06 -2.60 -4.84
N ALA A 233 -3.75 -2.48 -3.55
CA ALA A 233 -2.37 -2.29 -3.07
C ALA A 233 -1.44 -3.44 -3.48
N MET A 234 -1.94 -4.68 -3.44
CA MET A 234 -1.20 -5.86 -3.86
C MET A 234 -0.86 -5.79 -5.35
N PHE A 235 -1.84 -5.59 -6.23
CA PHE A 235 -1.59 -5.50 -7.66
C PHE A 235 -0.70 -4.30 -8.01
N ALA A 236 -0.91 -3.14 -7.37
CA ALA A 236 -0.10 -1.95 -7.57
C ALA A 236 1.38 -2.21 -7.27
N SER A 237 1.69 -2.74 -6.08
CA SER A 237 3.07 -2.96 -5.66
C SER A 237 3.76 -4.10 -6.40
N CYS A 238 3.02 -5.13 -6.79
CA CYS A 238 3.57 -6.26 -7.56
C CYS A 238 3.90 -5.87 -9.01
N PHE A 239 3.08 -5.05 -9.65
CA PHE A 239 3.30 -4.61 -11.03
C PHE A 239 4.21 -3.40 -11.16
N TYR A 240 4.28 -2.54 -10.14
CA TYR A 240 5.12 -1.36 -10.15
C TYR A 240 6.22 -1.43 -9.08
N ASP A 241 7.44 -1.66 -9.52
CA ASP A 241 8.58 -1.97 -8.67
C ASP A 241 9.19 -0.76 -7.92
N LYS A 242 8.61 0.42 -8.10
CA LYS A 242 9.06 1.63 -7.38
C LYS A 242 8.51 1.73 -5.95
N PHE A 243 7.39 1.10 -5.63
CA PHE A 243 6.95 1.04 -4.24
C PHE A 243 8.00 0.34 -3.38
N ALA A 244 8.51 1.02 -2.36
CA ALA A 244 9.57 0.50 -1.49
C ALA A 244 9.10 -0.65 -0.60
N CYS A 245 7.84 -0.60 -0.15
CA CYS A 245 7.18 -1.69 0.58
C CYS A 245 5.66 -1.62 0.42
N ALA A 246 4.95 -2.64 0.89
CA ALA A 246 3.49 -2.69 0.82
C ALA A 246 2.86 -3.40 2.02
N ALA A 247 1.62 -3.03 2.36
CA ALA A 247 0.81 -3.77 3.33
C ALA A 247 -0.57 -4.08 2.75
N TYR A 248 -0.97 -5.34 2.84
CA TYR A 248 -2.24 -5.85 2.33
C TYR A 248 -3.12 -6.27 3.51
N SER A 249 -4.11 -5.46 3.84
CA SER A 249 -5.01 -5.78 4.95
C SER A 249 -6.19 -6.64 4.47
N ASP A 250 -6.05 -7.93 4.67
CA ASP A 250 -7.05 -8.99 4.48
C ASP A 250 -7.74 -9.00 3.09
N PRO A 251 -6.98 -8.96 1.98
CA PRO A 251 -7.56 -8.93 0.64
C PRO A 251 -7.98 -10.30 0.09
N GLY A 252 -7.55 -11.40 0.67
CA GLY A 252 -7.54 -12.71 0.05
C GLY A 252 -6.36 -12.83 -0.94
N ILE A 253 -5.21 -13.28 -0.46
CA ILE A 253 -3.94 -13.30 -1.21
C ILE A 253 -3.76 -14.51 -2.14
N VAL A 254 -4.74 -15.39 -2.23
CA VAL A 254 -4.78 -16.52 -3.16
C VAL A 254 -6.20 -16.73 -3.67
N PHE A 255 -6.36 -17.45 -4.77
CA PHE A 255 -7.66 -17.89 -5.25
C PHE A 255 -8.21 -18.99 -4.35
N ASP A 256 -9.43 -18.81 -3.86
CA ASP A 256 -10.07 -19.76 -2.96
C ASP A 256 -11.57 -19.83 -3.23
N GLU A 257 -11.95 -20.70 -4.18
CA GLU A 257 -13.35 -20.86 -4.59
C GLU A 257 -14.23 -21.58 -3.58
N LYS A 258 -13.64 -22.08 -2.48
CA LYS A 258 -14.43 -22.58 -1.34
C LYS A 258 -15.07 -21.46 -0.53
N ARG A 259 -14.65 -20.24 -0.77
CA ARG A 259 -15.12 -19.04 -0.07
C ARG A 259 -15.85 -18.11 -1.04
N PRO A 260 -17.15 -17.94 -0.90
CA PRO A 260 -17.96 -17.12 -1.83
C PRO A 260 -17.62 -15.62 -1.79
N ASN A 261 -16.88 -15.15 -0.82
CA ASN A 261 -16.49 -13.75 -0.65
C ASN A 261 -15.06 -13.43 -1.16
N VAL A 262 -14.33 -14.40 -1.67
CA VAL A 262 -13.00 -14.19 -2.28
C VAL A 262 -13.12 -13.92 -3.78
N ASN A 263 -13.90 -13.12 -4.22
CA ASN A 263 -14.52 -12.88 -5.51
C ASN A 263 -13.59 -12.39 -6.66
N TYR A 264 -12.42 -12.96 -6.87
CA TYR A 264 -11.56 -12.66 -8.02
C TYR A 264 -12.16 -13.03 -9.38
N TRP A 265 -13.10 -13.98 -9.40
CA TRP A 265 -13.89 -14.35 -10.58
C TRP A 265 -14.96 -13.32 -10.95
N GLU A 266 -15.26 -12.38 -10.07
CA GLU A 266 -16.21 -11.32 -10.35
C GLU A 266 -15.64 -10.31 -11.36
N PRO A 267 -16.47 -9.67 -12.19
CA PRO A 267 -16.02 -8.65 -13.15
C PRO A 267 -15.25 -7.48 -12.55
N TRP A 268 -15.47 -7.20 -11.28
CA TRP A 268 -14.78 -6.19 -10.48
C TRP A 268 -13.27 -6.40 -10.32
N TYR A 269 -12.79 -7.62 -10.54
CA TYR A 269 -11.42 -7.96 -10.23
C TYR A 269 -10.69 -8.51 -11.46
N LEU A 270 -10.93 -9.74 -11.83
CA LEU A 270 -10.21 -10.45 -12.89
C LEU A 270 -11.12 -11.20 -13.85
N GLY A 271 -12.43 -11.16 -13.62
CA GLY A 271 -13.42 -11.90 -14.39
C GLY A 271 -14.13 -11.09 -15.48
N TRP A 272 -13.70 -9.85 -15.75
CA TRP A 272 -14.41 -9.02 -16.73
C TRP A 272 -14.23 -9.52 -18.17
N GLU A 273 -15.32 -9.56 -18.88
CA GLU A 273 -15.41 -9.97 -20.28
C GLU A 273 -16.50 -9.13 -20.98
N ALA A 274 -16.15 -8.47 -22.11
CA ALA A 274 -17.04 -7.52 -22.78
C ALA A 274 -18.36 -8.14 -23.29
N ALA A 275 -18.31 -9.42 -23.65
CA ALA A 275 -19.45 -10.12 -24.26
C ALA A 275 -20.35 -10.85 -23.26
N ARG A 276 -19.97 -10.90 -21.98
CA ARG A 276 -20.64 -11.74 -21.01
C ARG A 276 -20.62 -11.16 -19.62
N THR A 277 -21.77 -11.08 -18.99
CA THR A 277 -21.92 -10.80 -17.56
C THR A 277 -22.13 -12.13 -16.83
N ARG A 278 -21.30 -12.38 -15.83
CA ARG A 278 -21.41 -13.53 -14.96
C ARG A 278 -22.29 -13.19 -13.76
N ASP A 279 -23.08 -14.16 -13.28
CA ASP A 279 -23.83 -13.99 -12.04
C ASP A 279 -22.90 -14.05 -10.82
N PRO A 280 -23.22 -13.34 -9.72
CA PRO A 280 -22.48 -13.46 -8.48
C PRO A 280 -22.42 -14.90 -7.93
N GLY A 281 -21.38 -15.22 -7.18
CA GLY A 281 -21.26 -16.50 -6.50
C GLY A 281 -20.10 -17.38 -7.02
N VAL A 282 -19.85 -18.49 -6.34
CA VAL A 282 -18.79 -19.44 -6.69
C VAL A 282 -18.99 -20.00 -8.09
N PRO A 283 -17.95 -20.12 -8.93
CA PRO A 283 -18.06 -20.69 -10.25
C PRO A 283 -18.59 -22.14 -10.23
N SER A 284 -19.47 -22.45 -11.19
CA SER A 284 -20.07 -23.73 -11.39
C SER A 284 -20.22 -24.03 -12.90
N GLU A 285 -20.75 -25.20 -13.27
CA GLU A 285 -21.04 -25.52 -14.67
C GLU A 285 -22.08 -24.57 -15.28
N ASP A 286 -23.09 -24.18 -14.50
CA ASP A 286 -24.15 -23.26 -14.94
C ASP A 286 -23.70 -21.78 -14.90
N ASN A 287 -22.69 -21.47 -14.09
CA ASN A 287 -22.12 -20.13 -13.93
C ASN A 287 -20.59 -20.17 -14.00
N PRO A 288 -20.03 -20.52 -15.17
CA PRO A 288 -18.60 -20.79 -15.30
C PRO A 288 -17.76 -19.51 -15.18
N ARG A 289 -16.47 -19.72 -14.90
CA ARG A 289 -15.46 -18.66 -14.85
C ARG A 289 -15.43 -17.88 -16.17
N THR A 290 -15.19 -16.59 -16.07
CA THR A 290 -15.10 -15.67 -17.21
C THR A 290 -13.79 -14.89 -17.19
N GLY A 291 -13.46 -14.27 -18.31
CA GLY A 291 -12.30 -13.40 -18.46
C GLY A 291 -10.96 -14.08 -18.12
N PRO A 292 -9.94 -13.29 -17.77
CA PRO A 292 -8.63 -13.80 -17.42
C PRO A 292 -8.61 -14.75 -16.22
N TYR A 293 -9.54 -14.62 -15.28
CA TYR A 293 -9.62 -15.55 -14.15
C TYR A 293 -9.74 -17.01 -14.61
N LYS A 294 -10.56 -17.27 -15.65
CA LYS A 294 -10.66 -18.60 -16.27
C LYS A 294 -9.29 -19.09 -16.75
N THR A 295 -8.56 -18.27 -17.50
CA THR A 295 -7.24 -18.62 -18.06
C THR A 295 -6.21 -18.86 -16.96
N LEU A 296 -6.25 -18.06 -15.88
CA LEU A 296 -5.33 -18.22 -14.74
C LEU A 296 -5.53 -19.59 -14.07
N ILE A 297 -6.78 -19.97 -13.79
CA ILE A 297 -7.09 -21.26 -13.20
C ILE A 297 -6.70 -22.41 -14.13
N GLU A 298 -7.04 -22.36 -15.41
CA GLU A 298 -6.69 -23.39 -16.41
C GLU A 298 -5.17 -23.58 -16.57
N LYS A 299 -4.38 -22.53 -16.37
CA LYS A 299 -2.92 -22.55 -16.44
C LYS A 299 -2.25 -22.80 -15.09
N ASN A 300 -3.02 -23.12 -14.05
CA ASN A 300 -2.54 -23.30 -12.68
C ASN A 300 -1.69 -22.12 -12.18
N ARG A 301 -2.15 -20.89 -12.46
CA ARG A 301 -1.57 -19.63 -11.97
C ARG A 301 -2.38 -19.13 -10.80
N ASP A 302 -1.71 -18.60 -9.80
CA ASP A 302 -2.36 -17.99 -8.63
C ASP A 302 -1.55 -16.77 -8.15
N LEU A 303 -2.13 -15.99 -7.27
CA LEU A 303 -1.62 -14.67 -6.81
C LEU A 303 -0.25 -14.78 -6.11
N HIS A 304 0.16 -15.95 -5.63
CA HIS A 304 1.49 -16.16 -5.05
C HIS A 304 2.63 -15.82 -6.03
N GLU A 305 2.41 -15.96 -7.35
CA GLU A 305 3.38 -15.52 -8.36
C GLU A 305 3.53 -13.99 -8.38
N LEU A 306 2.44 -13.22 -8.12
CA LEU A 306 2.52 -11.77 -7.98
C LEU A 306 3.29 -11.37 -6.72
N HIS A 307 3.02 -12.05 -5.59
CA HIS A 307 3.77 -11.78 -4.36
C HIS A 307 5.27 -11.97 -4.54
N ALA A 308 5.68 -12.97 -5.34
CA ALA A 308 7.07 -13.21 -5.67
C ALA A 308 7.73 -12.03 -6.41
N LEU A 309 6.96 -11.26 -7.21
CA LEU A 309 7.45 -10.05 -7.88
C LEU A 309 7.85 -8.93 -6.91
N MET A 310 7.40 -8.99 -5.66
CA MET A 310 7.84 -8.05 -4.63
C MET A 310 9.31 -8.21 -4.26
N ALA A 311 9.88 -9.41 -4.36
CA ALA A 311 11.27 -9.65 -3.97
C ALA A 311 12.27 -8.74 -4.71
N PRO A 312 13.22 -8.07 -3.98
CA PRO A 312 13.48 -8.18 -2.55
C PRO A 312 12.74 -7.16 -1.66
N ARG A 313 11.76 -6.43 -2.20
CA ARG A 313 11.00 -5.42 -1.47
C ARG A 313 10.09 -6.07 -0.41
N PRO A 314 10.06 -5.55 0.83
CA PRO A 314 9.25 -6.15 1.88
C PRO A 314 7.76 -5.92 1.69
N PHE A 315 6.95 -6.87 2.15
CA PHE A 315 5.50 -6.69 2.27
C PHE A 315 4.93 -7.41 3.49
N LEU A 316 3.81 -6.89 3.97
CA LEU A 316 3.04 -7.42 5.10
C LEU A 316 1.64 -7.84 4.63
N VAL A 317 1.23 -9.04 4.95
CA VAL A 317 -0.17 -9.47 4.92
C VAL A 317 -0.75 -9.31 6.33
N SER A 318 -1.56 -8.27 6.55
CA SER A 318 -2.33 -8.12 7.79
C SER A 318 -3.61 -8.92 7.67
N GLY A 319 -3.51 -10.24 7.85
CA GLY A 319 -4.56 -11.22 7.60
C GLY A 319 -5.70 -11.17 8.61
N GLY A 320 -6.80 -11.77 8.21
CA GLY A 320 -8.03 -11.89 9.00
C GLY A 320 -8.90 -13.03 8.48
N ALA A 321 -10.19 -12.76 8.29
CA ALA A 321 -11.13 -13.78 7.83
C ALA A 321 -10.83 -14.31 6.42
N GLU A 322 -10.25 -13.46 5.54
CA GLU A 322 -9.87 -13.85 4.18
C GLU A 322 -8.48 -14.52 4.12
N ASP A 323 -7.52 -14.00 4.88
CA ASP A 323 -6.14 -14.45 4.88
C ASP A 323 -5.77 -15.06 6.23
N ARG A 324 -6.10 -16.34 6.40
CA ARG A 324 -5.80 -17.13 7.59
C ARG A 324 -4.34 -17.61 7.60
N PRO A 325 -3.81 -18.09 8.74
CA PRO A 325 -2.42 -18.58 8.84
C PRO A 325 -2.02 -19.61 7.75
N SER A 326 -2.97 -20.41 7.25
CA SER A 326 -2.70 -21.35 6.14
C SER A 326 -2.18 -20.69 4.85
N ARG A 327 -2.34 -19.36 4.69
CA ARG A 327 -1.79 -18.60 3.55
C ARG A 327 -0.27 -18.51 3.56
N TRP A 328 0.40 -18.87 4.66
CA TRP A 328 1.85 -19.04 4.68
C TRP A 328 2.35 -20.01 3.61
N LYS A 329 1.56 -21.00 3.20
CA LYS A 329 1.92 -21.90 2.08
C LYS A 329 2.20 -21.14 0.79
N ALA A 330 1.39 -20.15 0.48
CA ALA A 330 1.60 -19.27 -0.68
C ALA A 330 2.76 -18.28 -0.45
N LEU A 331 2.91 -17.74 0.76
CA LEU A 331 3.95 -16.79 1.12
C LEU A 331 5.34 -17.42 1.17
N ASN A 332 5.44 -18.71 1.47
CA ASN A 332 6.72 -19.45 1.46
C ASN A 332 7.38 -19.44 0.08
N HIS A 333 6.62 -19.33 -1.00
CA HIS A 333 7.18 -19.14 -2.34
C HIS A 333 7.94 -17.82 -2.48
N SER A 334 7.39 -16.75 -1.92
CA SER A 334 8.08 -15.44 -1.88
C SER A 334 9.29 -15.46 -0.93
N ILE A 335 9.21 -16.20 0.18
CA ILE A 335 10.37 -16.43 1.07
C ILE A 335 11.47 -17.17 0.31
N ALA A 336 11.14 -18.22 -0.45
CA ALA A 336 12.11 -18.97 -1.24
C ALA A 336 12.82 -18.08 -2.28
N VAL A 337 12.09 -17.19 -2.95
CA VAL A 337 12.67 -16.23 -3.90
C VAL A 337 13.59 -15.24 -3.17
N ASN A 338 13.20 -14.71 -2.01
CA ASN A 338 14.05 -13.82 -1.25
C ASN A 338 15.33 -14.51 -0.76
N ARG A 339 15.24 -15.75 -0.29
CA ARG A 339 16.42 -16.57 0.08
C ARG A 339 17.39 -16.76 -1.09
N LEU A 340 16.86 -17.04 -2.30
CA LEU A 340 17.67 -17.13 -3.53
C LEU A 340 18.44 -15.83 -3.80
N LEU A 341 17.83 -14.70 -3.50
CA LEU A 341 18.42 -13.36 -3.68
C LEU A 341 19.32 -12.92 -2.50
N GLY A 342 19.45 -13.73 -1.44
CA GLY A 342 20.24 -13.42 -0.26
C GLY A 342 19.56 -12.47 0.74
N PHE A 343 18.22 -12.38 0.70
CA PHE A 343 17.44 -11.53 1.59
C PHE A 343 16.60 -12.35 2.56
N GLU A 344 16.54 -11.89 3.80
CA GLU A 344 15.67 -12.40 4.86
C GLU A 344 14.69 -11.31 5.31
N ASN A 345 13.65 -11.71 6.03
CA ASN A 345 12.69 -10.78 6.65
C ASN A 345 12.08 -9.79 5.64
N ARG A 346 11.61 -10.32 4.49
CA ARG A 346 10.94 -9.54 3.45
C ARG A 346 9.46 -9.87 3.32
N VAL A 347 9.02 -11.00 3.86
CA VAL A 347 7.64 -11.49 3.79
C VAL A 347 7.11 -11.63 5.19
N ALA A 348 6.13 -10.82 5.54
CA ALA A 348 5.52 -10.78 6.86
C ALA A 348 4.03 -11.12 6.80
N MET A 349 3.53 -11.76 7.86
CA MET A 349 2.10 -11.97 8.06
C MET A 349 1.74 -11.84 9.53
N THR A 350 0.67 -11.09 9.80
CA THR A 350 -0.04 -11.07 11.08
C THR A 350 -1.46 -11.56 10.87
N ASN A 351 -2.15 -11.96 11.93
CA ASN A 351 -3.52 -12.45 11.82
C ASN A 351 -4.41 -11.89 12.94
N ARG A 352 -5.65 -11.62 12.57
CA ARG A 352 -6.77 -11.32 13.46
C ARG A 352 -7.95 -12.23 13.12
N GLU A 353 -8.91 -12.34 14.03
CA GLU A 353 -10.06 -13.24 13.84
C GLU A 353 -10.97 -12.78 12.69
N GLY A 354 -11.35 -11.49 12.70
CA GLY A 354 -12.34 -10.93 11.78
C GLY A 354 -11.72 -10.28 10.53
N HIS A 355 -12.60 -9.92 9.58
CA HIS A 355 -12.20 -9.20 8.36
C HIS A 355 -11.78 -7.75 8.65
N SER A 356 -12.55 -7.04 9.49
CA SER A 356 -12.26 -5.63 9.79
C SER A 356 -10.95 -5.45 10.53
N PRO A 357 -10.16 -4.40 10.23
CA PRO A 357 -8.99 -4.05 11.01
C PRO A 357 -9.33 -3.78 12.48
N THR A 358 -8.38 -4.07 13.35
CA THR A 358 -8.42 -3.76 14.79
C THR A 358 -7.32 -2.77 15.11
N GLU A 359 -7.38 -2.15 16.29
CA GLU A 359 -6.31 -1.29 16.78
C GLU A 359 -4.96 -2.00 16.78
N GLU A 360 -4.92 -3.23 17.31
CA GLU A 360 -3.71 -4.05 17.34
C GLU A 360 -3.16 -4.33 15.92
N SER A 361 -4.01 -4.78 14.99
CA SER A 361 -3.57 -5.08 13.62
C SER A 361 -3.09 -3.82 12.88
N ASN A 362 -3.62 -2.66 13.23
CA ASN A 362 -3.19 -1.38 12.68
C ASN A 362 -1.83 -0.95 13.26
N GLU A 363 -1.61 -1.09 14.57
CA GLU A 363 -0.29 -0.82 15.17
C GLU A 363 0.80 -1.71 14.58
N GLN A 364 0.52 -2.99 14.33
CA GLN A 364 1.43 -3.91 13.65
C GLN A 364 1.78 -3.41 12.24
N LEU A 365 0.77 -2.96 11.50
CA LEU A 365 0.92 -2.42 10.15
C LEU A 365 1.71 -1.10 10.14
N TYR A 366 1.43 -0.20 11.08
CA TYR A 366 2.17 1.07 11.19
C TYR A 366 3.64 0.83 11.57
N SER A 367 3.91 -0.05 12.52
CA SER A 367 5.28 -0.44 12.90
C SER A 367 6.06 -1.04 11.72
N PHE A 368 5.40 -1.81 10.85
CA PHE A 368 6.00 -2.31 9.62
C PHE A 368 6.44 -1.16 8.69
N PHE A 369 5.59 -0.17 8.44
CA PHE A 369 5.96 0.99 7.62
C PHE A 369 7.05 1.84 8.28
N GLU A 370 6.99 2.03 9.59
CA GLU A 370 8.03 2.75 10.33
C GLU A 370 9.40 2.08 10.16
N TYR A 371 9.47 0.77 10.27
CA TYR A 371 10.73 0.04 10.12
C TYR A 371 11.32 0.12 8.70
N PHE A 372 10.49 -0.03 7.68
CA PHE A 372 10.98 -0.15 6.31
C PHE A 372 11.07 1.18 5.55
N LEU A 373 10.35 2.21 5.96
CA LEU A 373 10.33 3.48 5.24
C LEU A 373 11.01 4.62 5.99
N LYS A 374 11.06 4.61 7.32
CA LYS A 374 11.82 5.65 8.01
C LYS A 374 13.32 5.40 7.87
N PRO A 375 14.11 6.45 7.59
CA PRO A 375 15.57 6.33 7.52
C PRO A 375 16.14 5.87 8.86
N GLU A 376 17.32 5.24 8.82
CA GLU A 376 18.09 5.03 10.05
C GLU A 376 18.46 6.38 10.65
N PRO A 377 18.43 6.53 12.00
CA PRO A 377 18.94 7.72 12.63
C PRO A 377 20.37 7.96 12.14
N ALA A 378 20.68 9.19 11.77
CA ALA A 378 22.07 9.54 11.44
C ALA A 378 22.94 9.21 12.67
N THR A 379 23.86 8.26 12.54
CA THR A 379 24.87 8.01 13.58
C THR A 379 25.60 9.31 13.84
N ARG A 380 25.36 9.89 15.02
CA ARG A 380 26.06 11.10 15.50
C ARG A 380 27.50 10.81 15.79
#